data_5c7bdec60f6c0a4d4f119e19f5728f62
#
_entry.id   5c7bdec60f6c0a4d4f119e19f5728f62
#
_cell.length_a   1.000
_cell.length_b   1.000
_cell.length_c   1.000
_cell.angle_alpha   90.00
_cell.angle_beta   90.00
_cell.angle_gamma   90.00
#
_symmetry.space_group_name_H-M   'P 1'
#
loop_
_entity.id
_entity.type
_entity.pdbx_description
1 polymer ?
#
loop_
_entity_poly.entity_id
_entity_poly.type
_entity_poly.pdbx_seq_one_letter_code
_entity_poly.pdbx_strand_id
1 'polypeptide(L)'
;GFEESYGCLIGTHARDKDAVVAVMALCEAAAYYKTQGITLWDQMLNIYNKYGYYKEDLFTMTFKGADGAKKMQDMMDAYRKNTPKQVGAYKVLRLRDYKNDVITDLATGETAPTGLPKSNVLYFELENDAWFCVRPSGTEPKIKFYAGIKGTSLEDSAKKLDELMEAIKNA
;
A
#
# COMPACT_ATOMS: atom_id res chain seq x y z
N GLY A 1 -6.54 13.58 5.69
CA GLY A 1 -5.93 12.67 4.73
C GLY A 1 -4.42 12.76 4.74
N PHE A 2 -3.74 11.71 4.28
CA PHE A 2 -2.29 11.66 4.16
C PHE A 2 -1.87 10.74 3.00
N GLU A 3 -0.64 10.90 2.55
CA GLU A 3 -0.02 10.08 1.50
C GLU A 3 1.27 9.43 2.02
N GLU A 4 1.69 8.33 1.40
CA GLU A 4 2.97 7.67 1.70
C GLU A 4 4.18 8.59 1.46
N SER A 5 4.03 9.59 0.60
CA SER A 5 5.04 10.59 0.27
C SER A 5 5.04 11.80 1.23
N TYR A 6 4.59 11.61 2.46
CA TYR A 6 4.53 12.60 3.54
C TYR A 6 3.57 13.77 3.33
N GLY A 7 2.71 13.73 2.32
CA GLY A 7 1.65 14.70 2.13
C GLY A 7 0.58 14.56 3.21
N CYS A 8 0.17 15.66 3.83
CA CYS A 8 -0.85 15.68 4.87
C CYS A 8 -1.88 16.78 4.62
N LEU A 9 -3.15 16.47 4.87
CA LEU A 9 -4.28 17.39 4.80
C LEU A 9 -5.14 17.23 6.05
N ILE A 10 -5.30 18.31 6.80
CA ILE A 10 -6.09 18.38 8.03
C ILE A 10 -7.11 19.51 7.90
N GLY A 11 -8.38 19.20 8.15
CA GLY A 11 -9.47 20.17 8.01
C GLY A 11 -9.91 20.38 6.56
N THR A 12 -10.65 21.46 6.33
CA THR A 12 -11.30 21.76 5.03
C THR A 12 -10.88 23.09 4.42
N HIS A 13 -9.91 23.79 5.02
CA HIS A 13 -9.42 25.10 4.58
C HIS A 13 -8.60 25.02 3.28
N ALA A 14 -7.96 23.89 3.02
CA ALA A 14 -7.27 23.57 1.76
C ALA A 14 -7.84 22.29 1.14
N ARG A 15 -7.67 22.11 -0.16
CA ARG A 15 -8.13 20.91 -0.89
C ARG A 15 -6.96 20.07 -1.43
N ASP A 16 -5.76 20.42 -1.04
CA ASP A 16 -4.52 19.71 -1.33
C ASP A 16 -3.63 19.72 -0.09
N LYS A 17 -2.57 18.97 -0.11
CA LYS A 17 -1.62 18.81 0.98
C LYS A 17 -1.08 20.15 1.46
N ASP A 18 -1.03 20.34 2.77
CA ASP A 18 -0.57 21.56 3.41
C ASP A 18 0.48 21.25 4.47
N ALA A 19 1.74 21.54 4.14
CA ALA A 19 2.86 21.29 5.04
C ALA A 19 2.83 22.20 6.28
N VAL A 20 2.28 23.40 6.20
CA VAL A 20 2.21 24.33 7.33
C VAL A 20 1.27 23.79 8.39
N VAL A 21 0.06 23.36 8.01
CA VAL A 21 -0.88 22.77 8.95
C VAL A 21 -0.38 21.43 9.50
N ALA A 22 0.36 20.64 8.69
CA ALA A 22 0.96 19.41 9.16
C ALA A 22 1.99 19.65 10.28
N VAL A 23 2.88 20.64 10.10
CA VAL A 23 3.87 21.02 11.13
C VAL A 23 3.16 21.54 12.39
N MET A 24 2.17 22.40 12.24
CA MET A 24 1.38 22.92 13.36
C MET A 24 0.72 21.79 14.16
N ALA A 25 0.07 20.84 13.48
CA ALA A 25 -0.57 19.71 14.14
C ALA A 25 0.43 18.77 14.84
N LEU A 26 1.62 18.55 14.25
CA LEU A 26 2.69 17.79 14.91
C LEU A 26 3.23 18.49 16.16
N CYS A 27 3.41 19.82 16.12
CA CYS A 27 3.83 20.59 17.27
C CYS A 27 2.77 20.54 18.39
N GLU A 28 1.49 20.68 18.05
CA GLU A 28 0.38 20.59 18.99
C GLU A 28 0.33 19.18 19.63
N ALA A 29 0.42 18.13 18.83
CA ALA A 29 0.45 16.76 19.33
C ALA A 29 1.65 16.52 20.25
N ALA A 30 2.85 17.00 19.88
CA ALA A 30 4.03 16.89 20.70
C ALA A 30 3.87 17.63 22.05
N ALA A 31 3.32 18.84 22.04
CA ALA A 31 3.03 19.60 23.25
C ALA A 31 2.02 18.87 24.14
N TYR A 32 0.94 18.35 23.56
CA TYR A 32 -0.08 17.59 24.28
C TYR A 32 0.51 16.35 24.97
N TYR A 33 1.25 15.50 24.25
CA TYR A 33 1.84 14.30 24.82
C TYR A 33 2.93 14.60 25.84
N LYS A 34 3.66 15.71 25.68
CA LYS A 34 4.64 16.18 26.67
C LYS A 34 3.97 16.49 28.02
N THR A 35 2.74 17.00 28.04
CA THR A 35 1.98 17.19 29.31
C THR A 35 1.66 15.87 30.01
N GLN A 36 1.67 14.76 29.30
CA GLN A 36 1.44 13.42 29.81
C GLN A 36 2.76 12.67 30.13
N GLY A 37 3.92 13.33 29.96
CA GLY A 37 5.22 12.75 30.21
C GLY A 37 5.69 11.74 29.17
N ILE A 38 5.10 11.72 27.97
CA ILE A 38 5.46 10.82 26.88
C ILE A 38 5.86 11.61 25.61
N THR A 39 6.66 10.97 24.76
CA THR A 39 7.06 11.49 23.46
C THR A 39 6.10 11.07 22.36
N LEU A 40 6.21 11.66 21.15
CA LEU A 40 5.49 11.18 19.97
C LEU A 40 5.89 9.73 19.61
N TRP A 41 7.13 9.35 19.87
CA TRP A 41 7.57 7.98 19.66
C TRP A 41 6.90 6.99 20.62
N ASP A 42 6.82 7.33 21.91
CA ASP A 42 6.08 6.51 22.88
C ASP A 42 4.62 6.36 22.47
N GLN A 43 4.01 7.44 21.99
CA GLN A 43 2.64 7.37 21.48
C GLN A 43 2.52 6.52 20.21
N MET A 44 3.50 6.55 19.32
CA MET A 44 3.52 5.66 18.15
C MET A 44 3.61 4.18 18.58
N LEU A 45 4.44 3.87 19.58
CA LEU A 45 4.49 2.51 20.13
C LEU A 45 3.17 2.10 20.78
N ASN A 46 2.48 3.01 21.46
CA ASN A 46 1.14 2.74 21.99
C ASN A 46 0.12 2.42 20.87
N ILE A 47 0.20 3.11 19.74
CA ILE A 47 -0.64 2.85 18.57
C ILE A 47 -0.31 1.46 17.99
N TYR A 48 0.96 1.14 17.81
CA TYR A 48 1.38 -0.18 17.34
C TYR A 48 0.94 -1.31 18.29
N ASN A 49 1.12 -1.13 19.59
CA ASN A 49 0.67 -2.11 20.60
C ASN A 49 -0.85 -2.32 20.58
N LYS A 50 -1.61 -1.27 20.30
CA LYS A 50 -3.08 -1.33 20.28
C LYS A 50 -3.65 -1.92 19.01
N TYR A 51 -3.09 -1.59 17.84
CA TYR A 51 -3.67 -1.92 16.54
C TYR A 51 -2.87 -2.96 15.74
N GLY A 52 -1.61 -3.18 16.09
CA GLY A 52 -0.66 -4.03 15.40
C GLY A 52 0.48 -3.24 14.77
N TYR A 53 1.56 -3.93 14.49
CA TYR A 53 2.78 -3.35 13.93
C TYR A 53 2.70 -3.40 12.40
N TYR A 54 2.00 -2.42 11.81
CA TYR A 54 1.89 -2.27 10.37
C TYR A 54 3.17 -1.67 9.80
N LYS A 55 3.62 -2.21 8.68
CA LYS A 55 4.76 -1.68 7.93
C LYS A 55 4.48 -1.80 6.45
N GLU A 56 4.88 -0.77 5.70
CA GLU A 56 4.69 -0.66 4.27
C GLU A 56 6.00 -0.26 3.60
N ASP A 57 6.17 -0.66 2.35
CA ASP A 57 7.26 -0.23 1.48
C ASP A 57 6.82 -0.29 0.01
N LEU A 58 7.62 0.28 -0.86
CA LEU A 58 7.40 0.26 -2.30
C LEU A 58 8.70 0.08 -3.09
N PHE A 59 8.59 -0.49 -4.27
CA PHE A 59 9.64 -0.41 -5.28
C PHE A 59 9.06 -0.03 -6.65
N THR A 60 9.92 0.46 -7.51
CA THR A 60 9.55 0.88 -8.87
C THR A 60 10.29 0.05 -9.89
N MET A 61 9.55 -0.55 -10.83
CA MET A 61 10.10 -1.20 -12.00
C MET A 61 10.02 -0.25 -13.19
N THR A 62 11.16 0.03 -13.83
CA THR A 62 11.23 0.93 -14.99
C THR A 62 11.51 0.12 -16.24
N PHE A 63 10.71 0.32 -17.27
CA PHE A 63 10.86 -0.32 -18.58
C PHE A 63 11.56 0.64 -19.54
N LYS A 64 12.78 0.31 -19.92
CA LYS A 64 13.58 1.12 -20.86
C LYS A 64 13.25 0.78 -22.32
N GLY A 65 13.43 1.76 -23.21
CA GLY A 65 13.28 1.61 -24.67
C GLY A 65 11.89 1.93 -25.19
N ALA A 66 11.77 1.91 -26.52
CA ALA A 66 10.54 2.29 -27.23
C ALA A 66 9.33 1.40 -26.87
N ASP A 67 9.56 0.14 -26.48
CA ASP A 67 8.50 -0.82 -26.10
C ASP A 67 8.12 -0.76 -24.62
N GLY A 68 8.66 0.18 -23.85
CA GLY A 68 8.47 0.24 -22.41
C GLY A 68 7.00 0.31 -22.00
N ALA A 69 6.21 1.15 -22.68
CA ALA A 69 4.77 1.27 -22.43
C ALA A 69 4.01 -0.04 -22.72
N LYS A 70 4.40 -0.75 -23.78
CA LYS A 70 3.78 -2.05 -24.13
C LYS A 70 4.12 -3.10 -23.07
N LYS A 71 5.38 -3.23 -22.66
CA LYS A 71 5.80 -4.18 -21.61
C LYS A 71 5.08 -3.93 -20.29
N MET A 72 4.89 -2.66 -19.94
CA MET A 72 4.12 -2.27 -18.77
C MET A 72 2.65 -2.74 -18.86
N GLN A 73 2.01 -2.54 -20.02
CA GLN A 73 0.63 -2.98 -20.23
C GLN A 73 0.54 -4.51 -20.24
N ASP A 74 1.45 -5.20 -20.93
CA ASP A 74 1.51 -6.67 -20.99
C ASP A 74 1.65 -7.28 -19.58
N MET A 75 2.44 -6.66 -18.69
CA MET A 75 2.58 -7.08 -17.30
C MET A 75 1.27 -6.92 -16.51
N MET A 76 0.58 -5.78 -16.64
CA MET A 76 -0.71 -5.58 -15.99
C MET A 76 -1.77 -6.58 -16.46
N ASP A 77 -1.77 -6.89 -17.76
CA ASP A 77 -2.70 -7.86 -18.34
C ASP A 77 -2.34 -9.31 -17.94
N ALA A 78 -1.05 -9.61 -17.77
CA ALA A 78 -0.59 -10.89 -17.24
C ALA A 78 -1.08 -11.11 -15.79
N TYR A 79 -0.96 -10.13 -14.91
CA TYR A 79 -1.48 -10.19 -13.54
C TYR A 79 -3.01 -10.39 -13.50
N ARG A 80 -3.76 -9.77 -14.42
CA ARG A 80 -5.21 -9.97 -14.54
C ARG A 80 -5.57 -11.37 -14.99
N LYS A 81 -4.87 -11.86 -16.03
CA LYS A 81 -5.15 -13.16 -16.64
C LYS A 81 -4.68 -14.32 -15.76
N ASN A 82 -3.53 -14.17 -15.15
CA ASN A 82 -2.86 -15.20 -14.36
C ASN A 82 -2.67 -14.69 -12.92
N THR A 83 -3.77 -14.36 -12.25
CA THR A 83 -3.73 -13.91 -10.86
C THR A 83 -2.99 -14.92 -9.98
N PRO A 84 -1.89 -14.53 -9.31
CA PRO A 84 -1.15 -15.44 -8.45
C PRO A 84 -2.05 -15.93 -7.30
N LYS A 85 -2.00 -17.22 -7.01
CA LYS A 85 -2.71 -17.80 -5.85
C LYS A 85 -1.91 -17.69 -4.56
N GLN A 86 -0.62 -17.46 -4.68
CA GLN A 86 0.33 -17.34 -3.57
C GLN A 86 1.48 -16.40 -3.97
N VAL A 87 1.95 -15.61 -3.01
CA VAL A 87 3.12 -14.74 -3.13
C VAL A 87 3.98 -14.94 -1.88
N GLY A 88 5.16 -15.52 -2.06
CA GLY A 88 6.00 -15.95 -0.94
C GLY A 88 5.24 -16.91 0.00
N ALA A 89 5.22 -16.57 1.29
CA ALA A 89 4.52 -17.35 2.30
C ALA A 89 3.00 -17.07 2.36
N TYR A 90 2.49 -16.08 1.62
CA TYR A 90 1.11 -15.61 1.76
C TYR A 90 0.23 -16.12 0.64
N LYS A 91 -0.92 -16.69 0.99
CA LYS A 91 -1.99 -17.00 0.04
C LYS A 91 -2.70 -15.72 -0.37
N VAL A 92 -3.04 -15.59 -1.66
CA VAL A 92 -3.87 -14.49 -2.16
C VAL A 92 -5.34 -14.84 -1.93
N LEU A 93 -6.04 -13.99 -1.21
CA LEU A 93 -7.45 -14.19 -0.85
C LEU A 93 -8.37 -13.55 -1.88
N ARG A 94 -8.09 -12.29 -2.25
CA ARG A 94 -8.91 -11.52 -3.20
C ARG A 94 -8.04 -10.67 -4.11
N LEU A 95 -8.56 -10.47 -5.33
CA LEU A 95 -8.07 -9.47 -6.27
C LEU A 95 -9.11 -8.36 -6.41
N ARG A 96 -8.70 -7.11 -6.26
CA ARG A 96 -9.48 -5.93 -6.65
C ARG A 96 -8.89 -5.35 -7.92
N ASP A 97 -9.62 -5.45 -9.02
CA ASP A 97 -9.26 -4.82 -10.30
C ASP A 97 -10.11 -3.56 -10.48
N TYR A 98 -9.52 -2.43 -10.17
CA TYR A 98 -10.23 -1.14 -10.24
C TYR A 98 -10.50 -0.68 -11.68
N LYS A 99 -9.76 -1.19 -12.68
CA LYS A 99 -10.03 -0.89 -14.09
C LYS A 99 -11.34 -1.51 -14.55
N ASN A 100 -11.60 -2.72 -14.11
CA ASN A 100 -12.79 -3.48 -14.47
C ASN A 100 -13.93 -3.35 -13.44
N ASP A 101 -13.72 -2.62 -12.35
CA ASP A 101 -14.67 -2.44 -11.24
C ASP A 101 -15.11 -3.80 -10.65
N VAL A 102 -14.16 -4.68 -10.38
CA VAL A 102 -14.45 -6.02 -9.86
C VAL A 102 -13.52 -6.41 -8.72
N ILE A 103 -14.10 -6.97 -7.66
CA ILE A 103 -13.42 -7.71 -6.61
C ILE A 103 -13.72 -9.18 -6.86
N THR A 104 -12.70 -10.03 -6.89
CA THR A 104 -12.84 -11.48 -7.05
C THR A 104 -12.30 -12.19 -5.80
N ASP A 105 -13.11 -12.99 -5.14
CA ASP A 105 -12.66 -13.94 -4.12
C ASP A 105 -12.03 -15.15 -4.83
N LEU A 106 -10.76 -15.44 -4.54
CA LEU A 106 -10.02 -16.49 -5.25
C LEU A 106 -10.32 -17.91 -4.75
N ALA A 107 -10.99 -18.04 -3.61
CA ALA A 107 -11.40 -19.34 -3.07
C ALA A 107 -12.76 -19.78 -3.63
N THR A 108 -13.71 -18.84 -3.72
CA THR A 108 -15.08 -19.13 -4.15
C THR A 108 -15.35 -18.78 -5.62
N GLY A 109 -14.57 -17.86 -6.19
CA GLY A 109 -14.82 -17.26 -7.51
C GLY A 109 -15.94 -16.23 -7.50
N GLU A 110 -16.51 -15.89 -6.34
CA GLU A 110 -17.53 -14.85 -6.21
C GLU A 110 -16.97 -13.48 -6.57
N THR A 111 -17.81 -12.64 -7.17
CA THR A 111 -17.43 -11.29 -7.59
C THR A 111 -18.36 -10.23 -7.01
N ALA A 112 -17.79 -9.04 -6.75
CA ALA A 112 -18.52 -7.86 -6.30
C ALA A 112 -17.92 -6.61 -6.95
N PRO A 113 -18.69 -5.49 -7.09
CA PRO A 113 -18.11 -4.23 -7.54
C PRO A 113 -17.17 -3.63 -6.48
N THR A 114 -16.16 -2.88 -6.92
CA THR A 114 -15.27 -2.14 -6.01
C THR A 114 -15.95 -0.94 -5.38
N GLY A 115 -16.93 -0.36 -6.08
CA GLY A 115 -17.65 0.85 -5.66
C GLY A 115 -16.79 2.13 -5.71
N LEU A 116 -15.65 2.09 -6.41
CA LEU A 116 -14.72 3.21 -6.54
C LEU A 116 -14.53 3.63 -8.01
N PRO A 117 -14.06 4.86 -8.26
CA PRO A 117 -13.76 5.31 -9.62
C PRO A 117 -12.76 4.39 -10.31
N LYS A 118 -12.98 4.15 -11.61
CA LYS A 118 -12.09 3.28 -12.41
C LYS A 118 -10.69 3.83 -12.50
N SER A 119 -9.71 2.98 -12.22
CA SER A 119 -8.28 3.28 -12.35
C SER A 119 -7.50 2.02 -12.71
N ASN A 120 -6.37 2.16 -13.43
CA ASN A 120 -5.56 0.98 -13.80
C ASN A 120 -4.70 0.52 -12.62
N VAL A 121 -5.36 -0.01 -11.59
CA VAL A 121 -4.73 -0.49 -10.35
C VAL A 121 -5.23 -1.90 -10.06
N LEU A 122 -4.33 -2.76 -9.62
CA LEU A 122 -4.61 -4.08 -9.07
C LEU A 122 -4.20 -4.10 -7.60
N TYR A 123 -5.09 -4.54 -6.73
CA TYR A 123 -4.83 -4.68 -5.30
C TYR A 123 -5.12 -6.12 -4.87
N PHE A 124 -4.14 -6.75 -4.28
CA PHE A 124 -4.19 -8.15 -3.86
C PHE A 124 -4.26 -8.21 -2.33
N GLU A 125 -5.36 -8.74 -1.82
CA GLU A 125 -5.52 -9.03 -0.40
C GLU A 125 -4.88 -10.39 -0.11
N LEU A 126 -3.99 -10.41 0.86
CA LEU A 126 -3.26 -11.59 1.28
C LEU A 126 -3.72 -12.05 2.67
N GLU A 127 -3.30 -13.24 3.08
CA GLU A 127 -3.49 -13.71 4.46
C GLU A 127 -2.82 -12.79 5.48
N ASN A 128 -3.32 -12.81 6.72
CA ASN A 128 -2.75 -12.11 7.88
C ASN A 128 -2.68 -10.57 7.75
N ASP A 129 -3.69 -9.98 7.13
CA ASP A 129 -3.76 -8.53 6.85
C ASP A 129 -2.61 -8.01 5.96
N ALA A 130 -1.91 -8.90 5.26
CA ALA A 130 -0.92 -8.52 4.26
C ALA A 130 -1.59 -8.16 2.94
N TRP A 131 -0.93 -7.33 2.15
CA TRP A 131 -1.42 -6.91 0.84
C TRP A 131 -0.29 -6.45 -0.07
N PHE A 132 -0.53 -6.46 -1.38
CA PHE A 132 0.26 -5.69 -2.32
C PHE A 132 -0.60 -5.05 -3.41
N CYS A 133 -0.07 -3.98 -4.00
CA CYS A 133 -0.77 -3.22 -5.03
C CYS A 133 0.18 -2.96 -6.20
N VAL A 134 -0.34 -3.08 -7.41
CA VAL A 134 0.40 -2.84 -8.66
C VAL A 134 -0.24 -1.68 -9.38
N ARG A 135 0.53 -0.60 -9.60
CA ARG A 135 0.05 0.62 -10.21
C ARG A 135 1.02 1.12 -11.29
N PRO A 136 0.65 1.10 -12.58
CA PRO A 136 1.43 1.72 -13.62
C PRO A 136 1.37 3.25 -13.53
N SER A 137 2.47 3.91 -13.91
CA SER A 137 2.47 5.37 -14.11
C SER A 137 1.65 5.73 -15.36
N GLY A 138 0.92 6.85 -15.30
CA GLY A 138 0.20 7.38 -16.45
C GLY A 138 1.08 8.16 -17.44
N THR A 139 2.29 8.57 -17.06
CA THR A 139 3.15 9.47 -17.82
C THR A 139 4.52 8.89 -18.17
N GLU A 140 4.95 7.86 -17.48
CA GLU A 140 6.27 7.24 -17.65
C GLU A 140 6.13 5.70 -17.73
N PRO A 141 7.04 5.00 -18.43
CA PRO A 141 7.03 3.54 -18.50
C PRO A 141 7.55 2.92 -17.20
N LYS A 142 6.81 3.09 -16.12
CA LYS A 142 7.12 2.63 -14.77
C LYS A 142 5.91 1.98 -14.13
N ILE A 143 6.14 0.91 -13.38
CA ILE A 143 5.14 0.31 -12.47
C ILE A 143 5.66 0.45 -11.05
N LYS A 144 4.82 0.94 -10.16
CA LYS A 144 5.05 0.92 -8.72
C LYS A 144 4.36 -0.28 -8.11
N PHE A 145 5.09 -0.97 -7.26
CA PHE A 145 4.60 -2.04 -6.41
C PHE A 145 4.64 -1.54 -4.97
N TYR A 146 3.52 -1.54 -4.32
CA TYR A 146 3.38 -1.22 -2.90
C TYR A 146 3.04 -2.50 -2.17
N ALA A 147 3.59 -2.71 -1.00
CA ALA A 147 3.21 -3.83 -0.14
C ALA A 147 3.12 -3.39 1.31
N GLY A 148 2.25 -4.04 2.04
CA GLY A 148 2.09 -3.83 3.46
C GLY A 148 1.81 -5.13 4.20
N ILE A 149 2.27 -5.19 5.43
CA ILE A 149 2.08 -6.33 6.31
C ILE A 149 1.72 -5.86 7.73
N LYS A 150 1.25 -6.80 8.53
CA LYS A 150 1.07 -6.65 9.95
C LYS A 150 1.96 -7.63 10.70
N GLY A 151 2.82 -7.13 11.56
CA GLY A 151 3.69 -7.91 12.43
C GLY A 151 3.24 -7.91 13.89
N THR A 152 4.00 -8.64 14.69
CA THR A 152 3.85 -8.70 16.16
C THR A 152 4.84 -7.79 16.88
N SER A 153 5.84 -7.28 16.17
CA SER A 153 6.84 -6.30 16.63
C SER A 153 7.36 -5.49 15.44
N LEU A 154 8.13 -4.42 15.70
CA LEU A 154 8.82 -3.65 14.66
C LEU A 154 9.78 -4.50 13.84
N GLU A 155 10.51 -5.39 14.50
CA GLU A 155 11.47 -6.30 13.85
C GLU A 155 10.74 -7.37 13.02
N ASP A 156 9.68 -7.98 13.57
CA ASP A 156 8.89 -8.98 12.86
C ASP A 156 8.22 -8.37 11.62
N SER A 157 7.67 -7.16 11.75
CA SER A 157 7.07 -6.47 10.60
C SER A 157 8.11 -6.11 9.53
N ALA A 158 9.31 -5.68 9.91
CA ALA A 158 10.38 -5.39 8.96
C ALA A 158 10.77 -6.64 8.18
N LYS A 159 11.08 -7.73 8.88
CA LYS A 159 11.46 -9.01 8.26
C LYS A 159 10.40 -9.55 7.31
N LYS A 160 9.14 -9.59 7.76
CA LYS A 160 8.03 -10.08 6.93
C LYS A 160 7.82 -9.24 5.68
N LEU A 161 7.98 -7.91 5.79
CA LEU A 161 7.84 -7.03 4.64
C LEU A 161 8.96 -7.26 3.63
N ASP A 162 10.20 -7.39 4.08
CA ASP A 162 11.36 -7.68 3.21
C ASP A 162 11.15 -9.01 2.45
N GLU A 163 10.70 -10.05 3.14
CA GLU A 163 10.38 -11.36 2.54
C GLU A 163 9.26 -11.26 1.50
N LEU A 164 8.19 -10.49 1.79
CA LEU A 164 7.09 -10.27 0.84
C LEU A 164 7.56 -9.47 -0.38
N MET A 165 8.34 -8.41 -0.18
CA MET A 165 8.88 -7.57 -1.25
C MET A 165 9.77 -8.36 -2.20
N GLU A 166 10.63 -9.23 -1.67
CA GLU A 166 11.45 -10.15 -2.50
C GLU A 166 10.59 -11.17 -3.26
N ALA A 167 9.55 -11.69 -2.63
CA ALA A 167 8.62 -12.61 -3.30
C ALA A 167 7.88 -11.93 -4.46
N ILE A 168 7.44 -10.67 -4.30
CA ILE A 168 6.77 -9.89 -5.36
C ILE A 168 7.73 -9.62 -6.53
N LYS A 169 9.00 -9.32 -6.27
CA LYS A 169 10.01 -9.07 -7.33
C LYS A 169 10.29 -10.32 -8.18
N ASN A 170 10.10 -11.49 -7.61
CA ASN A 170 10.38 -12.79 -8.25
C ASN A 170 9.11 -13.49 -8.77
N ALA A 171 7.93 -12.87 -8.65
CA ALA A 171 6.64 -13.39 -9.14
C ALA A 171 6.32 -12.94 -10.62
#